data_9e860d56f78f8843b49b759b915fae41
#
_entry.id   9e860d56f78f8843b49b759b915fae41
#
_cell.length_a   1.000
_cell.length_b   1.000
_cell.length_c   1.000
_cell.angle_alpha   90.00
_cell.angle_beta   90.00
_cell.angle_gamma   90.00
#
_symmetry.space_group_name_H-M   'P 1'
#
loop_
_entity.id
_entity.type
_entity.pdbx_description
1 polymer ?
#
loop_
_entity_poly.entity_id
_entity_poly.type
_entity_poly.pdbx_seq_one_letter_code
_entity_poly.pdbx_strand_id
1 'polypeptide(L)'
;MKSVSTPFNRSFHRFAVFTACATFTLIIAGALVTSNDAGLSVPDWPTSYGHVFRLPPWIGGIRYEHSHRVVAGFTILLTAAIALWTWLADRRRWMKTLALGALGTIVAQAVLGGMTVRHFLPPAISTAHAAVAQTFLCIAVAIAVFTGQQWVEEVPQTFSDERHPSLLTLSLLSIVILYVQLILGAMFRHHGMPWWPHVLNAVLVALVLTWTSIRALVRFPRIDAIRRPAVGLLFLLVIQLCLGFAAFLTRVIWGADAPQPETPMVLSTVAHVAVGALLLATTAVLALQVWRHVPAAQEQEVPEGRAVRA
;
A
#
# COMPACT_ATOMS: atom_id res chain seq x y z
N MET A 1 5.70 12.34 33.92
CA MET A 1 4.97 13.24 33.01
C MET A 1 3.76 12.49 32.49
N LYS A 2 2.52 12.93 32.82
CA LYS A 2 1.29 12.35 32.24
C LYS A 2 1.36 12.58 30.73
N SER A 3 1.36 11.52 29.93
CA SER A 3 1.25 11.63 28.47
C SER A 3 -0.12 12.29 28.19
N VAL A 4 -0.09 13.48 27.63
CA VAL A 4 -1.32 14.18 27.23
C VAL A 4 -1.85 13.42 26.02
N SER A 5 -2.78 12.47 26.27
CA SER A 5 -3.41 11.70 25.21
C SER A 5 -4.23 12.62 24.31
N THR A 6 -4.08 12.48 23.01
CA THR A 6 -5.01 13.10 22.06
C THR A 6 -6.33 12.36 22.17
N PRO A 7 -7.47 13.03 22.42
CA PRO A 7 -8.76 12.35 22.49
C PRO A 7 -9.15 11.79 21.11
N PHE A 8 -9.89 10.68 21.08
CA PHE A 8 -10.42 10.12 19.85
C PHE A 8 -11.36 11.13 19.15
N ASN A 9 -11.13 11.35 17.87
CA ASN A 9 -11.98 12.19 17.03
C ASN A 9 -12.56 11.36 15.87
N ARG A 10 -13.86 11.03 16.00
CA ARG A 10 -14.59 10.19 15.04
C ARG A 10 -14.60 10.79 13.62
N SER A 11 -14.75 12.11 13.51
CA SER A 11 -14.77 12.79 12.20
C SER A 11 -13.42 12.75 11.53
N PHE A 12 -12.35 12.96 12.28
CA PHE A 12 -10.98 12.87 11.77
C PHE A 12 -10.66 11.44 11.33
N HIS A 13 -11.01 10.43 12.13
CA HIS A 13 -10.82 9.02 11.75
C HIS A 13 -11.58 8.66 10.46
N ARG A 14 -12.85 9.04 10.37
CA ARG A 14 -13.65 8.82 9.14
C ARG A 14 -13.03 9.50 7.91
N PHE A 15 -12.51 10.70 8.09
CA PHE A 15 -11.83 11.43 7.02
C PHE A 15 -10.53 10.74 6.60
N ALA A 16 -9.75 10.21 7.55
CA ALA A 16 -8.55 9.42 7.28
C ALA A 16 -8.88 8.12 6.50
N VAL A 17 -9.93 7.40 6.91
CA VAL A 17 -10.41 6.21 6.18
C VAL A 17 -10.85 6.58 4.77
N PHE A 18 -11.62 7.66 4.61
CA PHE A 18 -12.05 8.14 3.29
C PHE A 18 -10.85 8.48 2.39
N THR A 19 -9.81 9.12 2.94
CA THR A 19 -8.58 9.43 2.19
C THR A 19 -7.83 8.16 1.77
N ALA A 20 -7.78 7.12 2.62
CA ALA A 20 -7.21 5.83 2.26
C ALA A 20 -8.01 5.14 1.15
N CYS A 21 -9.35 5.19 1.18
CA CYS A 21 -10.22 4.69 0.11
C CYS A 21 -10.03 5.46 -1.20
N ALA A 22 -9.93 6.79 -1.14
CA ALA A 22 -9.64 7.62 -2.32
C ALA A 22 -8.27 7.29 -2.92
N THR A 23 -7.26 7.03 -2.09
CA THR A 23 -5.93 6.58 -2.52
C THR A 23 -5.99 5.23 -3.23
N PHE A 24 -6.75 4.28 -2.70
CA PHE A 24 -6.96 2.99 -3.34
C PHE A 24 -7.67 3.14 -4.70
N THR A 25 -8.69 3.99 -4.78
CA THR A 25 -9.38 4.32 -6.05
C THR A 25 -8.41 4.95 -7.05
N LEU A 26 -7.47 5.80 -6.59
CA LEU A 26 -6.43 6.40 -7.43
C LEU A 26 -5.49 5.32 -8.02
N ILE A 27 -5.13 4.29 -7.25
CA ILE A 27 -4.33 3.16 -7.75
C ILE A 27 -5.09 2.40 -8.85
N ILE A 28 -6.38 2.14 -8.66
CA ILE A 28 -7.22 1.50 -9.68
C ILE A 28 -7.28 2.35 -10.94
N ALA A 29 -7.49 3.66 -10.81
CA ALA A 29 -7.49 4.59 -11.94
C ALA A 29 -6.14 4.57 -12.70
N GLY A 30 -5.01 4.56 -11.99
CA GLY A 30 -3.68 4.43 -12.59
C GLY A 30 -3.47 3.08 -13.30
N ALA A 31 -3.98 2.00 -12.70
CA ALA A 31 -3.95 0.68 -13.33
C ALA A 31 -4.78 0.63 -14.63
N LEU A 32 -5.92 1.32 -14.67
CA LEU A 32 -6.73 1.48 -15.89
C LEU A 32 -5.98 2.25 -16.97
N VAL A 33 -5.26 3.33 -16.63
CA VAL A 33 -4.40 4.06 -17.58
C VAL A 33 -3.40 3.12 -18.22
N THR A 34 -2.63 2.40 -17.41
CA THR A 34 -1.59 1.49 -17.93
C THR A 34 -2.18 0.30 -18.70
N SER A 35 -3.31 -0.26 -18.26
CA SER A 35 -3.94 -1.42 -18.91
C SER A 35 -4.60 -1.09 -20.24
N ASN A 36 -4.92 0.18 -20.49
CA ASN A 36 -5.48 0.67 -21.74
C ASN A 36 -4.43 1.38 -22.62
N ASP A 37 -3.13 1.26 -22.30
CA ASP A 37 -2.03 1.94 -22.97
C ASP A 37 -2.24 3.45 -23.14
N ALA A 38 -2.92 4.06 -22.14
CA ALA A 38 -3.42 5.42 -22.18
C ALA A 38 -2.46 6.45 -21.54
N GLY A 39 -1.25 6.05 -21.15
CA GLY A 39 -0.36 6.91 -20.37
C GLY A 39 0.27 8.11 -21.10
N LEU A 40 0.05 8.22 -22.41
CA LEU A 40 0.45 9.35 -23.26
C LEU A 40 -0.72 9.94 -24.06
N SER A 41 -1.95 9.68 -23.64
CA SER A 41 -3.15 10.16 -24.31
C SER A 41 -3.38 11.66 -24.12
N VAL A 42 -2.79 12.25 -23.05
CA VAL A 42 -2.80 13.70 -22.78
C VAL A 42 -1.36 14.18 -22.78
N PRO A 43 -0.96 15.01 -23.78
CA PRO A 43 0.45 15.29 -24.06
C PRO A 43 1.13 16.23 -23.07
N ASP A 44 0.38 17.00 -22.32
CA ASP A 44 0.86 18.03 -21.40
C ASP A 44 0.71 17.59 -19.92
N TRP A 45 1.49 18.22 -19.05
CA TRP A 45 1.41 18.04 -17.60
C TRP A 45 1.90 19.35 -16.92
N PRO A 46 1.25 19.83 -15.85
CA PRO A 46 0.15 19.24 -15.06
C PRO A 46 -1.25 19.45 -15.66
N THR A 47 -1.37 20.21 -16.70
CA THR A 47 -2.62 20.52 -17.40
C THR A 47 -3.10 19.36 -18.28
N SER A 48 -4.31 19.49 -18.83
CA SER A 48 -4.84 18.65 -19.89
C SER A 48 -5.22 19.54 -21.06
N TYR A 49 -4.46 19.47 -22.15
CA TYR A 49 -4.60 20.36 -23.33
C TYR A 49 -4.56 21.85 -22.96
N GLY A 50 -3.62 22.24 -22.09
CA GLY A 50 -3.41 23.62 -21.65
C GLY A 50 -4.41 24.11 -20.59
N HIS A 51 -5.37 23.28 -20.17
CA HIS A 51 -6.42 23.66 -19.21
C HIS A 51 -6.40 22.83 -17.94
N VAL A 52 -6.68 23.46 -16.79
CA VAL A 52 -6.82 22.77 -15.49
C VAL A 52 -8.25 22.28 -15.25
N PHE A 53 -9.25 23.07 -15.64
CA PHE A 53 -10.66 22.83 -15.30
C PHE A 53 -11.55 22.48 -16.49
N ARG A 54 -11.04 22.60 -17.73
CA ARG A 54 -11.82 22.26 -18.92
C ARG A 54 -11.75 20.76 -19.16
N LEU A 55 -12.90 20.11 -19.30
CA LEU A 55 -12.96 18.70 -19.67
C LEU A 55 -12.48 18.50 -21.12
N PRO A 56 -11.46 17.67 -21.34
CA PRO A 56 -11.04 17.30 -22.70
C PRO A 56 -12.08 16.39 -23.35
N PRO A 57 -11.98 16.11 -24.66
CA PRO A 57 -12.82 15.12 -25.31
C PRO A 57 -12.80 13.78 -24.57
N TRP A 58 -13.97 13.22 -24.25
CA TRP A 58 -14.12 12.00 -23.45
C TRP A 58 -14.06 10.75 -24.32
N ILE A 59 -12.93 10.56 -25.06
CA ILE A 59 -12.75 9.49 -26.05
C ILE A 59 -11.43 8.73 -25.81
N GLY A 60 -11.39 7.47 -26.23
CA GLY A 60 -10.18 6.64 -26.22
C GLY A 60 -9.45 6.65 -24.87
N GLY A 61 -8.12 6.76 -24.92
CA GLY A 61 -7.25 6.78 -23.75
C GLY A 61 -7.37 8.04 -22.89
N ILE A 62 -7.81 9.18 -23.49
CA ILE A 62 -7.93 10.46 -22.78
C ILE A 62 -8.84 10.35 -21.56
N ARG A 63 -9.96 9.60 -21.65
CA ARG A 63 -10.88 9.38 -20.53
C ARG A 63 -10.20 8.72 -19.31
N TYR A 64 -9.28 7.80 -19.52
CA TYR A 64 -8.58 7.12 -18.44
C TYR A 64 -7.51 8.02 -17.82
N GLU A 65 -6.67 8.63 -18.65
CA GLU A 65 -5.57 9.47 -18.17
C GLU A 65 -6.09 10.74 -17.48
N HIS A 66 -7.08 11.42 -18.07
CA HIS A 66 -7.67 12.61 -17.46
C HIS A 66 -8.39 12.27 -16.15
N SER A 67 -9.19 11.17 -16.10
CA SER A 67 -9.83 10.73 -14.85
C SER A 67 -8.82 10.46 -13.76
N HIS A 68 -7.70 9.78 -14.09
CA HIS A 68 -6.62 9.52 -13.14
C HIS A 68 -6.05 10.82 -12.57
N ARG A 69 -5.80 11.83 -13.41
CA ARG A 69 -5.32 13.16 -12.98
C ARG A 69 -6.31 13.88 -12.06
N VAL A 70 -7.61 13.83 -12.36
CA VAL A 70 -8.66 14.42 -11.52
C VAL A 70 -8.70 13.75 -10.15
N VAL A 71 -8.70 12.41 -10.10
CA VAL A 71 -8.67 11.65 -8.84
C VAL A 71 -7.38 11.92 -8.08
N ALA A 72 -6.23 12.06 -8.78
CA ALA A 72 -4.96 12.42 -8.16
C ALA A 72 -5.01 13.81 -7.51
N GLY A 73 -5.51 14.83 -8.23
CA GLY A 73 -5.69 16.17 -7.69
C GLY A 73 -6.58 16.19 -6.44
N PHE A 74 -7.70 15.46 -6.49
CA PHE A 74 -8.60 15.32 -5.35
C PHE A 74 -7.89 14.64 -4.15
N THR A 75 -7.14 13.57 -4.38
CA THR A 75 -6.40 12.87 -3.32
C THR A 75 -5.29 13.74 -2.71
N ILE A 76 -4.63 14.60 -3.52
CA ILE A 76 -3.67 15.60 -3.01
C ILE A 76 -4.37 16.56 -2.04
N LEU A 77 -5.55 17.08 -2.40
CA LEU A 77 -6.31 17.99 -1.53
C LEU A 77 -6.74 17.31 -0.23
N LEU A 78 -7.21 16.05 -0.28
CA LEU A 78 -7.54 15.28 0.91
C LEU A 78 -6.31 15.08 1.81
N THR A 79 -5.16 14.79 1.22
CA THR A 79 -3.91 14.59 1.97
C THR A 79 -3.42 15.89 2.62
N ALA A 80 -3.53 17.01 1.92
CA ALA A 80 -3.22 18.33 2.48
C ALA A 80 -4.15 18.66 3.65
N ALA A 81 -5.44 18.34 3.54
CA ALA A 81 -6.41 18.51 4.61
C ALA A 81 -6.08 17.60 5.82
N ILE A 82 -5.68 16.33 5.61
CA ILE A 82 -5.18 15.43 6.67
C ILE A 82 -3.96 16.04 7.36
N ALA A 83 -2.98 16.53 6.61
CA ALA A 83 -1.78 17.12 7.17
C ALA A 83 -2.10 18.36 8.02
N LEU A 84 -2.94 19.25 7.52
CA LEU A 84 -3.39 20.44 8.23
C LEU A 84 -4.18 20.08 9.50
N TRP A 85 -5.14 19.16 9.40
CA TRP A 85 -5.94 18.73 10.55
C TRP A 85 -5.07 18.07 11.63
N THR A 86 -4.16 17.18 11.23
CA THR A 86 -3.20 16.56 12.15
C THR A 86 -2.33 17.63 12.83
N TRP A 87 -1.86 18.63 12.07
CA TRP A 87 -1.03 19.71 12.62
C TRP A 87 -1.76 20.52 13.68
N LEU A 88 -3.02 20.83 13.45
CA LEU A 88 -3.84 21.67 14.35
C LEU A 88 -4.39 20.90 15.56
N ALA A 89 -4.82 19.65 15.37
CA ALA A 89 -5.63 18.93 16.37
C ALA A 89 -4.87 17.78 17.07
N ASP A 90 -3.84 17.16 16.44
CA ASP A 90 -3.13 16.03 17.05
C ASP A 90 -1.92 16.53 17.86
N ARG A 91 -1.81 16.05 19.10
CA ARG A 91 -0.69 16.41 20.00
C ARG A 91 0.53 15.51 19.82
N ARG A 92 0.39 14.38 19.14
CA ARG A 92 1.46 13.40 18.89
C ARG A 92 2.43 13.93 17.82
N ARG A 93 3.65 14.27 18.20
CA ARG A 93 4.65 14.80 17.25
C ARG A 93 4.92 13.87 16.08
N TRP A 94 5.06 12.57 16.36
CA TRP A 94 5.29 11.57 15.33
C TRP A 94 4.15 11.46 14.32
N MET A 95 2.88 11.68 14.76
CA MET A 95 1.73 11.69 13.87
C MET A 95 1.76 12.89 12.90
N LYS A 96 2.23 14.06 13.38
CA LYS A 96 2.46 15.25 12.53
C LYS A 96 3.53 14.96 11.48
N THR A 97 4.64 14.33 11.88
CA THR A 97 5.70 13.93 10.95
C THR A 97 5.19 12.93 9.92
N LEU A 98 4.37 11.95 10.32
CA LEU A 98 3.77 10.98 9.41
C LEU A 98 2.84 11.66 8.40
N ALA A 99 1.98 12.59 8.84
CA ALA A 99 1.06 13.31 7.96
C ALA A 99 1.81 14.23 6.97
N LEU A 100 2.90 14.89 7.40
CA LEU A 100 3.78 15.64 6.50
C LEU A 100 4.54 14.72 5.53
N GLY A 101 4.96 13.54 5.99
CA GLY A 101 5.55 12.49 5.15
C GLY A 101 4.57 12.01 4.08
N ALA A 102 3.28 11.83 4.42
CA ALA A 102 2.23 11.53 3.46
C ALA A 102 2.10 12.62 2.39
N LEU A 103 2.08 13.89 2.81
CA LEU A 103 2.01 15.03 1.89
C LEU A 103 3.24 15.10 0.97
N GLY A 104 4.45 14.92 1.52
CA GLY A 104 5.68 14.85 0.73
C GLY A 104 5.66 13.70 -0.28
N THR A 105 5.16 12.53 0.15
CA THR A 105 5.08 11.34 -0.72
C THR A 105 4.11 11.53 -1.88
N ILE A 106 2.93 12.13 -1.66
CA ILE A 106 1.97 12.36 -2.76
C ILE A 106 2.44 13.47 -3.70
N VAL A 107 3.20 14.46 -3.21
CA VAL A 107 3.84 15.46 -4.09
C VAL A 107 4.92 14.80 -4.94
N ALA A 108 5.78 13.97 -4.36
CA ALA A 108 6.77 13.19 -5.11
C ALA A 108 6.10 12.28 -6.15
N GLN A 109 4.97 11.68 -5.80
CA GLN A 109 4.14 10.86 -6.70
C GLN A 109 3.62 11.67 -7.88
N ALA A 110 3.15 12.90 -7.67
CA ALA A 110 2.70 13.78 -8.74
C ALA A 110 3.86 14.15 -9.69
N VAL A 111 5.03 14.47 -9.14
CA VAL A 111 6.24 14.77 -9.93
C VAL A 111 6.66 13.55 -10.76
N LEU A 112 6.72 12.35 -10.17
CA LEU A 112 7.03 11.11 -10.90
C LEU A 112 6.01 10.86 -12.02
N GLY A 113 4.71 11.08 -11.76
CA GLY A 113 3.67 10.99 -12.79
C GLY A 113 3.87 11.97 -13.94
N GLY A 114 4.27 13.22 -13.66
CA GLY A 114 4.65 14.18 -14.69
C GLY A 114 5.88 13.77 -15.48
N MET A 115 6.87 13.17 -14.81
CA MET A 115 8.07 12.65 -15.45
C MET A 115 7.77 11.46 -16.37
N THR A 116 6.82 10.59 -16.04
CA THR A 116 6.41 9.50 -16.94
C THR A 116 5.89 10.03 -18.26
N VAL A 117 5.07 11.08 -18.25
CA VAL A 117 4.53 11.71 -19.46
C VAL A 117 5.64 12.42 -20.26
N ARG A 118 6.44 13.26 -19.58
CA ARG A 118 7.48 14.06 -20.24
C ARG A 118 8.60 13.26 -20.89
N HIS A 119 8.88 12.07 -20.35
CA HIS A 119 9.97 11.20 -20.85
C HIS A 119 9.46 9.96 -21.58
N PHE A 120 8.20 9.95 -22.01
CA PHE A 120 7.62 8.86 -22.82
C PHE A 120 7.66 7.49 -22.12
N LEU A 121 7.22 7.44 -20.86
CA LEU A 121 7.03 6.25 -20.03
C LEU A 121 8.32 5.41 -19.81
N PRO A 122 9.44 5.97 -19.33
CA PRO A 122 10.62 5.17 -19.06
C PRO A 122 10.33 4.08 -18.02
N PRO A 123 10.76 2.82 -18.23
CA PRO A 123 10.46 1.72 -17.30
C PRO A 123 10.83 1.99 -15.85
N ALA A 124 12.01 2.59 -15.60
CA ALA A 124 12.48 2.90 -14.25
C ALA A 124 11.60 3.95 -13.55
N ILE A 125 11.25 5.05 -14.25
CA ILE A 125 10.42 6.13 -13.69
C ILE A 125 8.98 5.61 -13.45
N SER A 126 8.43 4.87 -14.41
CA SER A 126 7.08 4.29 -14.29
C SER A 126 7.00 3.26 -13.16
N THR A 127 8.06 2.46 -12.97
CA THR A 127 8.16 1.52 -11.83
C THR A 127 8.29 2.26 -10.50
N ALA A 128 9.11 3.32 -10.43
CA ALA A 128 9.23 4.15 -9.23
C ALA A 128 7.90 4.82 -8.88
N HIS A 129 7.17 5.35 -9.88
CA HIS A 129 5.84 5.90 -9.71
C HIS A 129 4.86 4.86 -9.12
N ALA A 130 4.85 3.63 -9.65
CA ALA A 130 4.02 2.54 -9.10
C ALA A 130 4.42 2.17 -7.66
N ALA A 131 5.72 2.11 -7.34
CA ALA A 131 6.22 1.77 -6.00
C ALA A 131 5.87 2.86 -4.96
N VAL A 132 6.06 4.13 -5.30
CA VAL A 132 5.73 5.26 -4.42
C VAL A 132 4.21 5.37 -4.19
N ALA A 133 3.38 5.03 -5.20
CA ALA A 133 1.92 4.96 -5.04
C ALA A 133 1.50 3.95 -3.96
N GLN A 134 2.12 2.78 -3.94
CA GLN A 134 1.83 1.74 -2.93
C GLN A 134 2.36 2.12 -1.55
N THR A 135 3.51 2.80 -1.47
CA THR A 135 4.02 3.38 -0.22
C THR A 135 3.04 4.40 0.33
N PHE A 136 2.54 5.29 -0.53
CA PHE A 136 1.56 6.29 -0.12
C PHE A 136 0.25 5.65 0.40
N LEU A 137 -0.24 4.58 -0.25
CA LEU A 137 -1.39 3.82 0.26
C LEU A 137 -1.12 3.25 1.65
N CYS A 138 0.05 2.64 1.87
CA CYS A 138 0.42 2.11 3.19
C CYS A 138 0.47 3.21 4.26
N ILE A 139 0.98 4.40 3.93
CA ILE A 139 0.99 5.55 4.84
C ILE A 139 -0.44 6.03 5.14
N ALA A 140 -1.30 6.16 4.13
CA ALA A 140 -2.70 6.56 4.30
C ALA A 140 -3.47 5.57 5.18
N VAL A 141 -3.27 4.27 4.97
CA VAL A 141 -3.84 3.19 5.80
C VAL A 141 -3.29 3.24 7.23
N ALA A 142 -1.99 3.47 7.41
CA ALA A 142 -1.39 3.64 8.74
C ALA A 142 -2.00 4.84 9.48
N ILE A 143 -2.21 5.98 8.82
CA ILE A 143 -2.89 7.15 9.39
C ILE A 143 -4.32 6.77 9.83
N ALA A 144 -5.06 6.03 9.00
CA ALA A 144 -6.40 5.55 9.35
C ALA A 144 -6.37 4.61 10.58
N VAL A 145 -5.39 3.70 10.68
CA VAL A 145 -5.20 2.83 11.86
C VAL A 145 -4.88 3.66 13.10
N PHE A 146 -3.93 4.60 13.02
CA PHE A 146 -3.45 5.40 14.15
C PHE A 146 -4.45 6.44 14.65
N THR A 147 -5.46 6.78 13.84
CA THR A 147 -6.58 7.65 14.23
C THR A 147 -7.78 6.86 14.76
N GLY A 148 -7.77 5.52 14.66
CA GLY A 148 -8.85 4.64 15.13
C GLY A 148 -9.02 4.67 16.64
N GLN A 149 -10.27 4.48 17.12
CA GLN A 149 -10.60 4.51 18.53
C GLN A 149 -9.77 3.52 19.35
N GLN A 150 -9.66 2.29 18.89
CA GLN A 150 -8.85 1.27 19.55
C GLN A 150 -7.39 1.71 19.72
N TRP A 151 -6.82 2.39 18.71
CA TRP A 151 -5.43 2.84 18.78
C TRP A 151 -5.24 4.02 19.74
N VAL A 152 -6.22 4.91 19.83
CA VAL A 152 -6.13 6.16 20.60
C VAL A 152 -6.48 5.96 22.08
N GLU A 153 -7.52 5.17 22.37
CA GLU A 153 -8.11 5.08 23.72
C GLU A 153 -7.76 3.77 24.44
N GLU A 154 -7.54 2.67 23.70
CA GLU A 154 -7.29 1.38 24.35
C GLU A 154 -5.82 1.17 24.69
N VAL A 155 -5.55 0.74 25.90
CA VAL A 155 -4.22 0.23 26.28
C VAL A 155 -4.08 -1.18 25.68
N PRO A 156 -3.08 -1.43 24.83
CA PRO A 156 -2.93 -2.72 24.20
C PRO A 156 -2.59 -3.79 25.24
N GLN A 157 -3.27 -4.94 25.15
CA GLN A 157 -2.79 -6.14 25.83
C GLN A 157 -1.55 -6.61 25.10
N THR A 158 -0.46 -6.81 25.83
CA THR A 158 0.83 -7.26 25.28
C THR A 158 1.06 -8.75 25.56
N PHE A 159 1.66 -9.44 24.56
CA PHE A 159 1.93 -10.87 24.61
C PHE A 159 3.37 -11.11 24.18
N SER A 160 4.02 -12.10 24.78
CA SER A 160 5.37 -12.53 24.38
C SER A 160 5.32 -13.46 23.16
N ASP A 161 6.29 -13.29 22.24
CA ASP A 161 6.57 -14.23 21.17
C ASP A 161 8.05 -14.66 21.23
N GLU A 162 8.29 -15.76 21.91
CA GLU A 162 9.64 -16.31 22.14
C GLU A 162 10.17 -17.13 20.95
N ARG A 163 9.37 -17.31 19.92
CA ARG A 163 9.78 -18.12 18.76
C ARG A 163 10.58 -17.31 17.75
N HIS A 164 11.58 -17.93 17.16
CA HIS A 164 12.36 -17.36 16.07
C HIS A 164 12.01 -18.01 14.72
N PRO A 165 11.88 -17.19 13.66
CA PRO A 165 11.75 -15.73 13.67
C PRO A 165 10.46 -15.29 14.38
N SER A 166 10.45 -14.12 15.04
CA SER A 166 9.24 -13.58 15.69
C SER A 166 8.15 -13.25 14.66
N LEU A 167 6.88 -13.16 15.11
CA LEU A 167 5.80 -12.78 14.21
C LEU A 167 6.00 -11.36 13.65
N LEU A 168 6.61 -10.45 14.41
CA LEU A 168 6.98 -9.12 13.91
C LEU A 168 8.01 -9.23 12.77
N THR A 169 9.07 -10.03 12.95
CA THR A 169 10.08 -10.28 11.90
C THR A 169 9.44 -10.86 10.64
N LEU A 170 8.55 -11.85 10.79
CA LEU A 170 7.83 -12.43 9.66
C LEU A 170 6.93 -11.41 8.94
N SER A 171 6.24 -10.56 9.70
CA SER A 171 5.39 -9.51 9.13
C SER A 171 6.20 -8.48 8.35
N LEU A 172 7.36 -8.07 8.88
CA LEU A 172 8.26 -7.14 8.18
C LEU A 172 8.89 -7.80 6.95
N LEU A 173 9.31 -9.05 7.04
CA LEU A 173 9.81 -9.83 5.90
C LEU A 173 8.74 -9.95 4.80
N SER A 174 7.48 -10.19 5.19
CA SER A 174 6.34 -10.22 4.27
C SER A 174 6.18 -8.91 3.49
N ILE A 175 6.33 -7.75 4.16
CA ILE A 175 6.29 -6.44 3.51
C ILE A 175 7.44 -6.31 2.50
N VAL A 176 8.67 -6.66 2.89
CA VAL A 176 9.85 -6.55 2.01
C VAL A 176 9.68 -7.41 0.76
N ILE A 177 9.27 -8.67 0.91
CA ILE A 177 9.09 -9.60 -0.21
C ILE A 177 7.95 -9.14 -1.13
N LEU A 178 6.84 -8.63 -0.55
CA LEU A 178 5.75 -8.03 -1.35
C LEU A 178 6.21 -6.78 -2.09
N TYR A 179 7.10 -5.99 -1.50
CA TYR A 179 7.65 -4.81 -2.16
C TYR A 179 8.56 -5.18 -3.33
N VAL A 180 9.37 -6.23 -3.17
CA VAL A 180 10.14 -6.83 -4.28
C VAL A 180 9.19 -7.33 -5.36
N GLN A 181 8.12 -8.05 -5.00
CA GLN A 181 7.10 -8.53 -5.93
C GLN A 181 6.44 -7.41 -6.72
N LEU A 182 6.12 -6.30 -6.07
CA LEU A 182 5.58 -5.10 -6.67
C LEU A 182 6.55 -4.52 -7.72
N ILE A 183 7.83 -4.35 -7.36
CA ILE A 183 8.85 -3.80 -8.26
C ILE A 183 9.03 -4.70 -9.48
N LEU A 184 9.16 -6.01 -9.28
CA LEU A 184 9.29 -6.98 -10.37
C LEU A 184 8.06 -6.95 -11.30
N GLY A 185 6.85 -6.88 -10.74
CA GLY A 185 5.62 -6.77 -11.51
C GLY A 185 5.51 -5.46 -12.29
N ALA A 186 5.90 -4.34 -11.68
CA ALA A 186 5.91 -3.04 -12.34
C ALA A 186 6.97 -2.97 -13.45
N MET A 187 8.19 -3.48 -13.22
CA MET A 187 9.23 -3.59 -14.23
C MET A 187 8.76 -4.41 -15.43
N PHE A 188 8.16 -5.58 -15.21
CA PHE A 188 7.58 -6.39 -16.29
C PHE A 188 6.50 -5.59 -17.03
N ARG A 189 5.58 -4.96 -16.30
CA ARG A 189 4.45 -4.23 -16.88
C ARG A 189 4.88 -3.05 -17.74
N HIS A 190 5.98 -2.41 -17.40
CA HIS A 190 6.56 -1.26 -18.13
C HIS A 190 7.71 -1.67 -19.07
N HIS A 191 7.76 -2.94 -19.49
CA HIS A 191 8.73 -3.47 -20.47
C HIS A 191 10.21 -3.35 -20.05
N GLY A 192 10.48 -3.21 -18.74
CA GLY A 192 11.84 -3.13 -18.19
C GLY A 192 12.48 -4.48 -17.92
N MET A 193 11.70 -5.59 -17.89
CA MET A 193 12.20 -6.95 -17.65
C MET A 193 11.20 -8.01 -18.14
N PRO A 194 11.63 -9.28 -18.31
CA PRO A 194 10.74 -10.38 -18.63
C PRO A 194 9.81 -10.74 -17.45
N TRP A 195 8.76 -11.53 -17.72
CA TRP A 195 7.74 -11.90 -16.74
C TRP A 195 8.19 -12.90 -15.67
N TRP A 196 9.16 -13.75 -15.97
CA TRP A 196 9.51 -14.91 -15.11
C TRP A 196 10.06 -14.55 -13.72
N PRO A 197 10.83 -13.45 -13.48
CA PRO A 197 11.27 -13.11 -12.12
C PRO A 197 10.08 -12.77 -11.20
N HIS A 198 9.06 -12.09 -11.76
CA HIS A 198 7.84 -11.79 -11.02
C HIS A 198 7.09 -13.08 -10.62
N VAL A 199 6.97 -14.04 -11.54
CA VAL A 199 6.32 -15.34 -11.26
C VAL A 199 7.10 -16.17 -10.26
N LEU A 200 8.43 -16.22 -10.38
CA LEU A 200 9.28 -16.94 -9.44
C LEU A 200 9.18 -16.35 -8.01
N ASN A 201 9.24 -15.02 -7.89
CA ASN A 201 9.09 -14.39 -6.58
C ASN A 201 7.66 -14.55 -5.99
N ALA A 202 6.63 -14.71 -6.83
CA ALA A 202 5.26 -14.98 -6.36
C ALA A 202 5.16 -16.27 -5.53
N VAL A 203 5.97 -17.29 -5.84
CA VAL A 203 6.06 -18.52 -5.02
C VAL A 203 6.59 -18.20 -3.62
N LEU A 204 7.66 -17.40 -3.54
CA LEU A 204 8.22 -16.98 -2.25
C LEU A 204 7.22 -16.14 -1.44
N VAL A 205 6.52 -15.21 -2.11
CA VAL A 205 5.43 -14.42 -1.49
C VAL A 205 4.36 -15.36 -0.92
N ALA A 206 3.89 -16.33 -1.71
CA ALA A 206 2.87 -17.27 -1.28
C ALA A 206 3.30 -18.05 -0.03
N LEU A 207 4.53 -18.56 -0.01
CA LEU A 207 5.08 -19.31 1.12
C LEU A 207 5.19 -18.44 2.38
N VAL A 208 5.79 -17.26 2.28
CA VAL A 208 6.05 -16.39 3.44
C VAL A 208 4.75 -15.80 3.99
N LEU A 209 3.83 -15.34 3.15
CA LEU A 209 2.54 -14.81 3.63
C LEU A 209 1.68 -15.91 4.27
N THR A 210 1.66 -17.10 3.70
CA THR A 210 0.97 -18.26 4.29
C THR A 210 1.54 -18.59 5.66
N TRP A 211 2.87 -18.68 5.76
CA TRP A 211 3.55 -18.93 7.04
C TRP A 211 3.23 -17.85 8.08
N THR A 212 3.39 -16.57 7.71
CA THR A 212 3.07 -15.43 8.58
C THR A 212 1.63 -15.48 9.09
N SER A 213 0.69 -15.71 8.17
CA SER A 213 -0.75 -15.74 8.49
C SER A 213 -1.11 -16.93 9.38
N ILE A 214 -0.67 -18.14 9.05
CA ILE A 214 -0.91 -19.33 9.86
C ILE A 214 -0.31 -19.15 11.25
N ARG A 215 0.92 -18.62 11.34
CA ARG A 215 1.57 -18.36 12.62
C ARG A 215 0.78 -17.35 13.47
N ALA A 216 0.27 -16.29 12.87
CA ALA A 216 -0.58 -15.31 13.55
C ALA A 216 -1.87 -15.95 14.08
N LEU A 217 -2.54 -16.78 13.27
CA LEU A 217 -3.79 -17.45 13.63
C LEU A 217 -3.62 -18.52 14.72
N VAL A 218 -2.54 -19.28 14.67
CA VAL A 218 -2.28 -20.35 15.64
C VAL A 218 -1.80 -19.77 16.98
N ARG A 219 -0.95 -18.73 16.95
CA ARG A 219 -0.34 -18.21 18.18
C ARG A 219 -1.23 -17.18 18.89
N PHE A 220 -1.98 -16.37 18.13
CA PHE A 220 -2.78 -15.26 18.65
C PHE A 220 -4.25 -15.35 18.22
N PRO A 221 -4.94 -16.49 18.39
CA PRO A 221 -6.29 -16.74 17.86
C PRO A 221 -7.36 -15.84 18.51
N ARG A 222 -7.09 -15.34 19.71
CA ARG A 222 -8.04 -14.53 20.49
C ARG A 222 -7.82 -13.02 20.34
N ILE A 223 -6.76 -12.59 19.65
CA ILE A 223 -6.47 -11.17 19.41
C ILE A 223 -7.06 -10.78 18.06
N ASP A 224 -8.26 -10.22 18.06
CA ASP A 224 -8.98 -9.84 16.85
C ASP A 224 -8.17 -8.89 15.97
N ALA A 225 -7.41 -7.97 16.57
CA ALA A 225 -6.54 -7.04 15.85
C ALA A 225 -5.45 -7.74 15.01
N ILE A 226 -5.00 -8.93 15.40
CA ILE A 226 -4.04 -9.76 14.66
C ILE A 226 -4.77 -10.78 13.78
N ARG A 227 -5.80 -11.43 14.33
CA ARG A 227 -6.53 -12.50 13.65
C ARG A 227 -7.21 -12.04 12.36
N ARG A 228 -7.94 -10.90 12.41
CA ARG A 228 -8.69 -10.39 11.23
C ARG A 228 -7.79 -10.09 10.05
N PRO A 229 -6.69 -9.30 10.14
CA PRO A 229 -5.81 -9.10 9.01
C PRO A 229 -5.12 -10.39 8.56
N ALA A 230 -4.79 -11.34 9.47
CA ALA A 230 -4.19 -12.62 9.07
C ALA A 230 -5.14 -13.49 8.24
N VAL A 231 -6.43 -13.55 8.59
CA VAL A 231 -7.47 -14.21 7.76
C VAL A 231 -7.63 -13.49 6.42
N GLY A 232 -7.69 -12.14 6.46
CA GLY A 232 -7.79 -11.32 5.25
C GLY A 232 -6.62 -11.57 4.29
N LEU A 233 -5.39 -11.73 4.82
CA LEU A 233 -4.21 -12.03 4.00
C LEU A 233 -4.33 -13.36 3.26
N LEU A 234 -4.77 -14.43 3.92
CA LEU A 234 -4.96 -15.73 3.25
C LEU A 234 -6.00 -15.64 2.14
N PHE A 235 -7.12 -14.97 2.42
CA PHE A 235 -8.18 -14.78 1.42
C PHE A 235 -7.69 -13.95 0.23
N LEU A 236 -7.05 -12.80 0.49
CA LEU A 236 -6.51 -11.94 -0.55
C LEU A 236 -5.39 -12.63 -1.33
N LEU A 237 -4.56 -13.45 -0.69
CA LEU A 237 -3.49 -14.20 -1.35
C LEU A 237 -4.05 -15.19 -2.39
N VAL A 238 -5.09 -15.93 -2.04
CA VAL A 238 -5.75 -16.86 -2.99
C VAL A 238 -6.28 -16.10 -4.19
N ILE A 239 -7.02 -15.01 -3.96
CA ILE A 239 -7.55 -14.16 -5.04
C ILE A 239 -6.40 -13.60 -5.89
N GLN A 240 -5.32 -13.12 -5.27
CA GLN A 240 -4.17 -12.55 -5.96
C GLN A 240 -3.48 -13.56 -6.88
N LEU A 241 -3.33 -14.81 -6.45
CA LEU A 241 -2.75 -15.86 -7.26
C LEU A 241 -3.67 -16.22 -8.45
N CYS A 242 -4.98 -16.33 -8.23
CA CYS A 242 -5.94 -16.56 -9.30
C CYS A 242 -5.94 -15.41 -10.33
N LEU A 243 -5.95 -14.16 -9.87
CA LEU A 243 -5.88 -12.98 -10.74
C LEU A 243 -4.54 -12.87 -11.46
N GLY A 244 -3.43 -13.23 -10.79
CA GLY A 244 -2.11 -13.28 -11.42
C GLY A 244 -2.05 -14.30 -12.56
N PHE A 245 -2.64 -15.47 -12.36
CA PHE A 245 -2.77 -16.49 -13.40
C PHE A 245 -3.67 -16.00 -14.56
N ALA A 246 -4.82 -15.39 -14.25
CA ALA A 246 -5.70 -14.81 -15.27
C ALA A 246 -5.00 -13.69 -16.07
N ALA A 247 -4.27 -12.81 -15.38
CA ALA A 247 -3.48 -11.75 -16.03
C ALA A 247 -2.36 -12.34 -16.91
N PHE A 248 -1.71 -13.43 -16.47
CA PHE A 248 -0.71 -14.13 -17.26
C PHE A 248 -1.32 -14.73 -18.54
N LEU A 249 -2.45 -15.43 -18.44
CA LEU A 249 -3.13 -15.98 -19.59
C LEU A 249 -3.55 -14.89 -20.60
N THR A 250 -4.20 -13.84 -20.11
CA THR A 250 -4.78 -12.80 -20.98
C THR A 250 -3.74 -11.85 -21.58
N ARG A 251 -2.62 -11.60 -20.89
CA ARG A 251 -1.60 -10.68 -21.35
C ARG A 251 -0.41 -11.37 -22.04
N VAL A 252 0.04 -12.52 -21.51
CA VAL A 252 1.28 -13.17 -21.99
C VAL A 252 0.99 -14.25 -23.02
N ILE A 253 -0.10 -15.04 -22.82
CA ILE A 253 -0.40 -16.17 -23.71
C ILE A 253 -1.34 -15.74 -24.86
N TRP A 254 -2.49 -15.14 -24.52
CA TRP A 254 -3.52 -14.83 -25.52
C TRP A 254 -3.42 -13.41 -26.08
N GLY A 255 -2.88 -12.47 -25.28
CA GLY A 255 -2.81 -11.05 -25.65
C GLY A 255 -1.46 -10.58 -26.12
N ALA A 256 -0.48 -11.48 -26.35
CA ALA A 256 0.89 -11.11 -26.76
C ALA A 256 0.93 -10.28 -28.06
N ASP A 257 0.10 -10.66 -29.04
CA ASP A 257 0.05 -10.05 -30.37
C ASP A 257 -1.22 -9.22 -30.59
N ALA A 258 -1.99 -8.94 -29.53
CA ALA A 258 -3.23 -8.16 -29.66
C ALA A 258 -2.91 -6.71 -30.04
N PRO A 259 -3.49 -6.16 -31.14
CA PRO A 259 -3.22 -4.79 -31.60
C PRO A 259 -3.72 -3.71 -30.66
N GLN A 260 -4.66 -4.04 -29.76
CA GLN A 260 -5.18 -3.16 -28.72
C GLN A 260 -5.47 -3.99 -27.46
N PRO A 261 -5.47 -3.35 -26.22
CA PRO A 261 -5.82 -4.06 -25.00
C PRO A 261 -7.24 -4.62 -25.04
N GLU A 262 -7.38 -5.93 -24.91
CA GLU A 262 -8.68 -6.59 -24.80
C GLU A 262 -9.29 -6.42 -23.41
N THR A 263 -10.62 -6.39 -23.32
CA THR A 263 -11.36 -6.25 -22.06
C THR A 263 -10.96 -7.29 -20.99
N PRO A 264 -10.82 -8.61 -21.28
CA PRO A 264 -10.38 -9.58 -20.30
C PRO A 264 -8.98 -9.29 -19.73
N MET A 265 -8.04 -8.83 -20.57
CA MET A 265 -6.71 -8.44 -20.15
C MET A 265 -6.76 -7.19 -19.25
N VAL A 266 -7.54 -6.17 -19.62
CA VAL A 266 -7.70 -4.95 -18.81
C VAL A 266 -8.28 -5.31 -17.45
N LEU A 267 -9.37 -6.08 -17.40
CA LEU A 267 -10.02 -6.44 -16.14
C LEU A 267 -9.11 -7.27 -15.22
N SER A 268 -8.47 -8.32 -15.76
CA SER A 268 -7.60 -9.20 -14.97
C SER A 268 -6.37 -8.46 -14.42
N THR A 269 -5.72 -7.63 -15.24
CA THR A 269 -4.54 -6.88 -14.83
C THR A 269 -4.86 -5.77 -13.84
N VAL A 270 -5.98 -5.03 -14.02
CA VAL A 270 -6.44 -4.00 -13.07
C VAL A 270 -6.82 -4.64 -11.73
N ALA A 271 -7.61 -5.73 -11.77
CA ALA A 271 -7.99 -6.45 -10.55
C ALA A 271 -6.76 -7.02 -9.83
N HIS A 272 -5.79 -7.57 -10.54
CA HIS A 272 -4.53 -8.07 -9.97
C HIS A 272 -3.75 -6.96 -9.26
N VAL A 273 -3.63 -5.77 -9.85
CA VAL A 273 -2.99 -4.61 -9.23
C VAL A 273 -3.76 -4.14 -7.99
N ALA A 274 -5.09 -4.06 -8.07
CA ALA A 274 -5.93 -3.63 -6.95
C ALA A 274 -5.85 -4.60 -5.75
N VAL A 275 -5.97 -5.90 -5.98
CA VAL A 275 -5.86 -6.90 -4.91
C VAL A 275 -4.43 -6.96 -4.35
N GLY A 276 -3.41 -6.80 -5.19
CA GLY A 276 -2.01 -6.66 -4.74
C GLY A 276 -1.80 -5.47 -3.81
N ALA A 277 -2.45 -4.33 -4.10
CA ALA A 277 -2.44 -3.16 -3.24
C ALA A 277 -3.10 -3.43 -1.87
N LEU A 278 -4.24 -4.11 -1.87
CA LEU A 278 -4.92 -4.52 -0.63
C LEU A 278 -4.09 -5.54 0.16
N LEU A 279 -3.43 -6.47 -0.51
CA LEU A 279 -2.56 -7.46 0.12
C LEU A 279 -1.39 -6.79 0.85
N LEU A 280 -0.71 -5.82 0.21
CA LEU A 280 0.36 -5.05 0.83
C LEU A 280 -0.15 -4.19 1.99
N ALA A 281 -1.26 -3.48 1.82
CA ALA A 281 -1.86 -2.66 2.86
C ALA A 281 -2.30 -3.51 4.07
N THR A 282 -2.91 -4.68 3.85
CA THR A 282 -3.31 -5.60 4.92
C THR A 282 -2.10 -6.18 5.66
N THR A 283 -1.00 -6.46 4.93
CA THR A 283 0.27 -6.88 5.55
C THR A 283 0.85 -5.77 6.44
N ALA A 284 0.79 -4.51 5.98
CA ALA A 284 1.19 -3.37 6.79
C ALA A 284 0.32 -3.22 8.05
N VAL A 285 -1.00 -3.39 7.94
CA VAL A 285 -1.91 -3.41 9.11
C VAL A 285 -1.53 -4.54 10.06
N LEU A 286 -1.29 -5.76 9.57
CA LEU A 286 -0.86 -6.87 10.43
C LEU A 286 0.44 -6.52 11.17
N ALA A 287 1.45 -6.00 10.46
CA ALA A 287 2.72 -5.62 11.08
C ALA A 287 2.53 -4.54 12.17
N LEU A 288 1.69 -3.53 11.94
CA LEU A 288 1.37 -2.49 12.94
C LEU A 288 0.66 -3.07 14.16
N GLN A 289 -0.29 -3.99 13.97
CA GLN A 289 -0.99 -4.64 15.08
C GLN A 289 -0.07 -5.60 15.85
N VAL A 290 0.79 -6.34 15.17
CA VAL A 290 1.80 -7.18 15.82
C VAL A 290 2.78 -6.32 16.61
N TRP A 291 3.30 -5.24 16.05
CA TRP A 291 4.18 -4.30 16.76
C TRP A 291 3.53 -3.74 18.03
N ARG A 292 2.22 -3.47 17.98
CA ARG A 292 1.46 -2.93 19.11
C ARG A 292 1.22 -3.95 20.21
N HIS A 293 0.89 -5.20 19.85
CA HIS A 293 0.44 -6.23 20.78
C HIS A 293 1.51 -7.25 21.17
N VAL A 294 2.58 -7.34 20.36
CA VAL A 294 3.67 -8.31 20.56
C VAL A 294 5.01 -7.54 20.48
N PRO A 295 5.32 -6.72 21.51
CA PRO A 295 6.60 -6.02 21.55
C PRO A 295 7.75 -7.03 21.55
N ALA A 296 8.91 -6.63 20.98
CA ALA A 296 10.12 -7.42 21.05
C ALA A 296 10.45 -7.72 22.54
N ALA A 297 10.84 -8.95 22.82
CA ALA A 297 11.29 -9.30 24.16
C ALA A 297 12.39 -8.32 24.57
N GLN A 298 12.14 -7.55 25.64
CA GLN A 298 13.22 -6.81 26.28
C GLN A 298 14.19 -7.86 26.79
N GLU A 299 15.47 -7.74 26.45
CA GLU A 299 16.52 -8.46 27.16
C GLU A 299 16.29 -8.17 28.65
N GLN A 300 15.83 -9.16 29.38
CA GLN A 300 15.77 -9.07 30.82
C GLN A 300 17.23 -8.89 31.26
N GLU A 301 17.57 -7.69 31.71
CA GLU A 301 18.76 -7.51 32.53
C GLU A 301 18.67 -8.57 33.65
N VAL A 302 19.47 -9.62 33.51
CA VAL A 302 19.69 -10.57 34.58
C VAL A 302 20.28 -9.73 35.71
N PRO A 303 19.63 -9.61 36.88
CA PRO A 303 20.22 -8.88 37.99
C PRO A 303 21.54 -9.59 38.31
N GLU A 304 22.67 -8.91 38.03
CA GLU A 304 23.97 -9.40 38.45
C GLU A 304 23.92 -9.77 39.94
N GLY A 305 24.21 -11.02 40.18
CA GLY A 305 24.05 -11.67 41.46
C GLY A 305 24.64 -10.87 42.60
N ARG A 306 23.86 -10.69 43.64
CA ARG A 306 24.37 -10.46 44.98
C ARG A 306 25.44 -11.51 45.27
N ALA A 307 26.69 -11.08 45.14
CA ALA A 307 27.80 -11.82 45.71
C ALA A 307 27.52 -12.05 47.21
N VAL A 308 27.15 -13.26 47.56
CA VAL A 308 27.11 -13.70 48.95
C VAL A 308 28.56 -13.65 49.42
N ARG A 309 28.92 -12.63 50.20
CA ARG A 309 30.13 -12.63 50.98
C ARG A 309 29.93 -13.62 52.14
N ALA A 310 30.64 -14.70 52.10
CA ALA A 310 30.91 -15.57 53.23
C ALA A 310 32.01 -14.98 54.10
#